data_0aff56b87019ea1fff8ff64b010185d7
#
_entry.id   0aff56b87019ea1fff8ff64b010185d7
#
_cell.length_a   1.000
_cell.length_b   1.000
_cell.length_c   1.000
_cell.angle_alpha   90.00
_cell.angle_beta   90.00
_cell.angle_gamma   90.00
#
_symmetry.space_group_name_H-M   'P 1'
#
loop_
_entity.id
_entity.type
_entity.pdbx_description
1 polymer ?
#
loop_
_entity_poly.entity_id
_entity_poly.type
_entity_poly.pdbx_seq_one_letter_code
_entity_poly.pdbx_strand_id
1 'polypeptide(L)'
;MEEGIVPNQDKMISYPARPTNGGPIDKVTVPKKGKWFYEPKYNGWRALIHVPTGRMWNRHGEPLTIESHFKTAISQLQETDLEWADCEALERRHSMGRGSLIVFDYPMIPNCEWFFRKLVIEQSGLPNIGDLKAPPKPGAYTCPVIAEEMVDGYWQSMKEFNELEGCEFFEGLVAKKADSKYPLQLRSPNEKYAYWIKHRYKA
;
A
#
# COMPACT_ATOMS: atom_id res chain seq x y z
N MET A 1 -22.20 -24.37 -7.24
CA MET A 1 -22.13 -22.91 -7.46
C MET A 1 -22.02 -22.31 -6.07
N GLU A 2 -20.81 -22.02 -5.63
CA GLU A 2 -20.61 -21.29 -4.38
C GLU A 2 -21.12 -19.87 -4.60
N GLU A 3 -22.13 -19.48 -3.82
CA GLU A 3 -22.60 -18.10 -3.77
C GLU A 3 -21.42 -17.24 -3.35
N GLY A 4 -20.88 -16.48 -4.29
CA GLY A 4 -19.87 -15.48 -4.00
C GLY A 4 -20.44 -14.56 -2.92
N ILE A 5 -19.72 -14.43 -1.81
CA ILE A 5 -20.03 -13.49 -0.74
C ILE A 5 -19.99 -12.10 -1.39
N VAL A 6 -21.17 -11.61 -1.81
CA VAL A 6 -21.35 -10.21 -2.14
C VAL A 6 -21.19 -9.48 -0.81
N PRO A 7 -20.11 -8.71 -0.60
CA PRO A 7 -19.94 -7.97 0.63
C PRO A 7 -21.18 -7.08 0.80
N ASN A 8 -21.86 -7.18 1.92
CA ASN A 8 -22.90 -6.21 2.27
C ASN A 8 -22.28 -4.82 2.03
N GLN A 9 -22.88 -4.03 1.14
CA GLN A 9 -22.30 -2.79 0.63
C GLN A 9 -21.92 -1.76 1.70
N ASP A 10 -22.36 -2.00 2.95
CA ASP A 10 -22.07 -1.15 4.10
C ASP A 10 -21.02 -1.74 5.07
N LYS A 11 -20.59 -3.00 4.87
CA LYS A 11 -19.53 -3.63 5.67
C LYS A 11 -18.39 -4.04 4.77
N MET A 12 -17.31 -3.34 4.95
CA MET A 12 -16.04 -3.66 4.35
C MET A 12 -15.47 -5.00 4.81
N ILE A 13 -14.60 -5.58 3.98
CA ILE A 13 -13.58 -6.55 4.42
C ILE A 13 -13.00 -6.07 5.76
N SER A 14 -13.02 -6.91 6.78
CA SER A 14 -12.53 -6.58 8.11
C SER A 14 -11.11 -5.99 8.06
N TYR A 15 -10.87 -5.02 8.90
CA TYR A 15 -9.68 -4.16 9.06
C TYR A 15 -8.39 -4.67 8.41
N PRO A 16 -7.77 -3.87 7.53
CA PRO A 16 -6.46 -4.24 7.01
C PRO A 16 -5.44 -4.29 8.15
N ALA A 17 -4.59 -5.32 8.12
CA ALA A 17 -3.52 -5.48 9.08
C ALA A 17 -2.62 -4.25 9.15
N ARG A 18 -2.12 -3.97 10.34
CA ARG A 18 -1.12 -2.93 10.55
C ARG A 18 0.28 -3.55 10.57
N PRO A 19 1.25 -2.97 9.87
CA PRO A 19 2.64 -3.37 10.02
C PRO A 19 3.12 -3.22 11.47
N THR A 20 3.94 -4.16 11.93
CA THR A 20 4.67 -4.03 13.19
C THR A 20 5.73 -2.93 13.08
N ASN A 21 6.02 -2.20 14.16
CA ASN A 21 7.13 -1.25 14.18
C ASN A 21 8.45 -2.00 14.25
N GLY A 22 9.36 -1.72 13.32
CA GLY A 22 10.70 -2.29 13.25
C GLY A 22 11.81 -1.33 13.68
N GLY A 23 11.47 -0.06 13.91
CA GLY A 23 12.45 0.99 14.22
C GLY A 23 13.18 1.53 12.98
N PRO A 24 14.23 2.35 13.15
CA PRO A 24 15.08 2.84 12.07
C PRO A 24 15.81 1.70 11.37
N ILE A 25 16.00 1.79 10.04
CA ILE A 25 16.56 0.70 9.24
C ILE A 25 18.04 0.43 9.54
N ASP A 26 18.79 1.44 9.91
CA ASP A 26 20.19 1.36 10.34
C ASP A 26 20.39 0.55 11.63
N LYS A 27 19.30 0.34 12.39
CA LYS A 27 19.27 -0.44 13.63
C LYS A 27 18.47 -1.72 13.51
N VAL A 28 17.88 -1.96 12.34
CA VAL A 28 17.03 -3.12 12.13
C VAL A 28 17.90 -4.31 11.76
N THR A 29 17.82 -5.33 12.57
CA THR A 29 18.22 -6.65 12.13
C THR A 29 17.20 -7.12 11.12
N VAL A 30 17.57 -7.14 9.84
CA VAL A 30 16.75 -7.78 8.80
C VAL A 30 16.34 -9.15 9.29
N PRO A 31 15.07 -9.54 9.24
CA PRO A 31 14.63 -10.82 9.79
C PRO A 31 15.39 -11.97 9.12
N LYS A 32 16.18 -12.71 9.89
CA LYS A 32 17.09 -13.77 9.40
C LYS A 32 16.39 -14.97 8.77
N LYS A 33 15.05 -15.08 8.87
CA LYS A 33 14.29 -16.22 8.37
C LYS A 33 13.28 -15.80 7.31
N GLY A 34 13.38 -16.45 6.14
CA GLY A 34 12.48 -16.23 5.02
C GLY A 34 12.99 -15.18 4.04
N LYS A 35 12.27 -15.02 2.93
CA LYS A 35 12.54 -14.01 1.92
C LYS A 35 11.68 -12.79 2.21
N TRP A 36 12.30 -11.63 2.26
CA TRP A 36 11.64 -10.36 2.51
C TRP A 36 11.82 -9.43 1.32
N PHE A 37 10.80 -8.62 1.06
CA PHE A 37 10.81 -7.54 0.10
C PHE A 37 10.42 -6.25 0.78
N TYR A 38 10.85 -5.15 0.22
CA TYR A 38 10.60 -3.83 0.78
C TYR A 38 9.81 -2.98 -0.20
N GLU A 39 8.94 -2.14 0.33
CA GLU A 39 8.19 -1.16 -0.42
C GLU A 39 8.39 0.22 0.21
N PRO A 40 8.45 1.31 -0.59
CA PRO A 40 8.43 2.66 -0.03
C PRO A 40 7.17 2.87 0.81
N LYS A 41 7.35 3.47 1.97
CA LYS A 41 6.23 3.90 2.79
C LYS A 41 5.90 5.34 2.50
N TYR A 42 4.85 5.55 1.73
CA TYR A 42 4.35 6.88 1.40
C TYR A 42 3.61 7.51 2.58
N ASN A 43 3.61 8.83 2.62
CA ASN A 43 2.92 9.60 3.65
C ASN A 43 1.52 10.02 3.19
N GLY A 44 0.61 9.10 3.20
CA GLY A 44 -0.78 9.30 2.81
C GLY A 44 -1.76 8.72 3.83
N TRP A 45 -2.89 8.28 3.33
CA TRP A 45 -3.91 7.55 4.08
C TRP A 45 -4.15 6.21 3.46
N ARG A 46 -4.07 5.14 4.24
CA ARG A 46 -4.45 3.83 3.76
C ARG A 46 -5.94 3.84 3.40
N ALA A 47 -6.25 3.42 2.19
CA ALA A 47 -7.59 3.26 1.68
C ALA A 47 -7.75 1.87 1.05
N LEU A 48 -8.80 1.15 1.45
CA LEU A 48 -9.30 0.00 0.71
C LEU A 48 -10.33 0.47 -0.28
N ILE A 49 -10.25 -0.02 -1.51
CA ILE A 49 -11.10 0.43 -2.60
C ILE A 49 -11.78 -0.79 -3.21
N HIS A 50 -13.10 -0.76 -3.28
CA HIS A 50 -13.88 -1.66 -4.13
C HIS A 50 -13.90 -1.08 -5.53
N VAL A 51 -13.06 -1.61 -6.40
CA VAL A 51 -12.77 -1.03 -7.70
C VAL A 51 -14.00 -0.85 -8.58
N PRO A 52 -14.92 -1.85 -8.72
CA PRO A 52 -16.11 -1.68 -9.57
C PRO A 52 -17.00 -0.49 -9.19
N THR A 53 -17.09 -0.17 -7.89
CA THR A 53 -17.95 0.94 -7.43
C THR A 53 -17.19 2.22 -7.12
N GLY A 54 -15.86 2.16 -7.05
CA GLY A 54 -15.01 3.28 -6.62
C GLY A 54 -15.16 3.65 -5.15
N ARG A 55 -15.92 2.91 -4.35
CA ARG A 55 -16.08 3.18 -2.92
C ARG A 55 -14.80 2.91 -2.15
N MET A 56 -14.55 3.74 -1.18
CA MET A 56 -13.32 3.73 -0.39
C MET A 56 -13.63 3.58 1.11
N TRP A 57 -12.73 2.91 1.83
CA TRP A 57 -12.79 2.78 3.29
C TRP A 57 -11.42 3.05 3.91
N ASN A 58 -11.43 3.61 5.10
CA ASN A 58 -10.20 3.85 5.85
C ASN A 58 -9.69 2.57 6.54
N ARG A 59 -8.55 2.69 7.21
CA ARG A 59 -7.94 1.58 7.98
C ARG A 59 -8.79 1.05 9.15
N HIS A 60 -9.89 1.69 9.48
CA HIS A 60 -10.81 1.28 10.54
C HIS A 60 -12.09 0.65 9.99
N GLY A 61 -12.21 0.55 8.66
CA GLY A 61 -13.39 0.02 8.00
C GLY A 61 -14.53 1.02 7.89
N GLU A 62 -14.25 2.29 8.12
CA GLU A 62 -15.24 3.35 7.97
C GLU A 62 -15.21 3.90 6.54
N PRO A 63 -16.36 4.16 5.91
CA PRO A 63 -16.42 4.76 4.59
C PRO A 63 -15.67 6.09 4.53
N LEU A 64 -14.93 6.31 3.44
CA LEU A 64 -14.33 7.58 3.11
C LEU A 64 -15.22 8.29 2.10
N THR A 65 -15.49 9.58 2.31
CA THR A 65 -16.31 10.41 1.42
C THR A 65 -15.45 11.37 0.61
N ILE A 66 -14.30 10.88 0.14
CA ILE A 66 -13.28 11.66 -0.58
C ILE A 66 -13.01 11.13 -1.99
N GLU A 67 -13.85 10.24 -2.50
CA GLU A 67 -13.69 9.60 -3.82
C GLU A 67 -13.59 10.64 -4.94
N SER A 68 -14.27 11.79 -4.77
CA SER A 68 -14.22 12.88 -5.74
C SER A 68 -12.81 13.44 -5.97
N HIS A 69 -11.92 13.32 -4.99
CA HIS A 69 -10.53 13.77 -5.11
C HIS A 69 -9.68 12.78 -5.93
N PHE A 70 -10.15 11.53 -6.09
CA PHE A 70 -9.44 10.44 -6.74
C PHE A 70 -10.11 9.96 -8.04
N LYS A 71 -10.96 10.76 -8.67
CA LYS A 71 -11.74 10.37 -9.87
C LYS A 71 -10.87 9.75 -10.96
N THR A 72 -9.75 10.39 -11.31
CA THR A 72 -8.84 9.88 -12.34
C THR A 72 -8.23 8.54 -11.92
N ALA A 73 -7.78 8.43 -10.69
CA ALA A 73 -7.18 7.20 -10.18
C ALA A 73 -8.21 6.05 -10.10
N ILE A 74 -9.42 6.33 -9.65
CA ILE A 74 -10.52 5.35 -9.59
C ILE A 74 -10.89 4.89 -11.00
N SER A 75 -11.01 5.79 -11.98
CA SER A 75 -11.28 5.41 -13.37
C SER A 75 -10.18 4.49 -13.93
N GLN A 76 -8.91 4.78 -13.65
CA GLN A 76 -7.81 3.93 -14.09
C GLN A 76 -7.81 2.55 -13.39
N LEU A 77 -8.18 2.49 -12.11
CA LEU A 77 -8.38 1.22 -11.43
C LEU A 77 -9.52 0.41 -12.07
N GLN A 78 -10.61 1.05 -12.45
CA GLN A 78 -11.77 0.41 -13.09
C GLN A 78 -11.47 -0.13 -14.50
N GLU A 79 -10.38 0.28 -15.12
CA GLU A 79 -9.86 -0.29 -16.37
C GLU A 79 -9.05 -1.58 -16.15
N THR A 80 -8.79 -1.96 -14.89
CA THR A 80 -8.07 -3.18 -14.51
C THR A 80 -9.04 -4.30 -14.15
N ASP A 81 -8.54 -5.53 -14.07
CA ASP A 81 -9.29 -6.70 -13.55
C ASP A 81 -9.28 -6.81 -12.01
N LEU A 82 -8.81 -5.79 -11.31
CA LEU A 82 -8.80 -5.78 -9.86
C LEU A 82 -10.21 -5.56 -9.32
N GLU A 83 -10.67 -6.42 -8.43
CA GLU A 83 -11.94 -6.23 -7.72
C GLU A 83 -11.77 -5.34 -6.48
N TRP A 84 -10.64 -5.49 -5.80
CA TRP A 84 -10.27 -4.69 -4.64
C TRP A 84 -8.82 -4.22 -4.75
N ALA A 85 -8.53 -3.05 -4.19
CA ALA A 85 -7.16 -2.54 -4.10
C ALA A 85 -6.91 -1.99 -2.69
N ASP A 86 -5.76 -2.36 -2.11
CA ASP A 86 -5.26 -1.78 -0.86
C ASP A 86 -4.21 -0.73 -1.21
N CYS A 87 -4.53 0.51 -0.93
CA CYS A 87 -3.81 1.66 -1.45
C CYS A 87 -3.34 2.62 -0.35
N GLU A 88 -2.29 3.37 -0.65
CA GLU A 88 -2.02 4.64 0.00
C GLU A 88 -2.62 5.76 -0.85
N ALA A 89 -3.55 6.52 -0.27
CA ALA A 89 -4.22 7.65 -0.90
C ALA A 89 -3.47 8.95 -0.57
N LEU A 90 -2.92 9.62 -1.59
CA LEU A 90 -2.16 10.85 -1.45
C LEU A 90 -3.08 12.05 -1.61
N GLU A 91 -3.36 12.77 -0.51
CA GLU A 91 -4.27 13.92 -0.58
C GLU A 91 -3.92 15.04 0.39
N ARG A 92 -3.99 14.82 1.71
CA ARG A 92 -4.01 15.93 2.67
C ARG A 92 -2.69 16.23 3.37
N ARG A 93 -1.77 15.27 3.45
CA ARG A 93 -0.57 15.43 4.28
C ARG A 93 0.49 16.31 3.63
N HIS A 94 0.52 16.38 2.32
CA HIS A 94 1.38 17.24 1.52
C HIS A 94 0.74 17.49 0.15
N SER A 95 1.26 18.47 -0.60
CA SER A 95 0.70 18.81 -1.92
C SER A 95 1.13 17.84 -3.03
N MET A 96 2.23 17.13 -2.83
CA MET A 96 2.82 16.23 -3.83
C MET A 96 1.95 15.02 -4.07
N GLY A 97 1.67 14.74 -5.34
CA GLY A 97 0.91 13.55 -5.76
C GLY A 97 -0.55 13.54 -5.38
N ARG A 98 -1.15 14.69 -5.02
CA ARG A 98 -2.58 14.76 -4.66
C ARG A 98 -3.46 14.15 -5.73
N GLY A 99 -4.45 13.37 -5.29
CA GLY A 99 -5.35 12.63 -6.17
C GLY A 99 -4.78 11.33 -6.71
N SER A 100 -3.61 10.89 -6.21
CA SER A 100 -3.01 9.62 -6.59
C SER A 100 -3.32 8.51 -5.57
N LEU A 101 -3.51 7.29 -6.10
CA LEU A 101 -3.67 6.05 -5.36
C LEU A 101 -2.48 5.14 -5.68
N ILE A 102 -1.76 4.70 -4.64
CA ILE A 102 -0.63 3.78 -4.81
C ILE A 102 -1.05 2.42 -4.30
N VAL A 103 -1.24 1.47 -5.22
CA VAL A 103 -1.66 0.10 -4.91
C VAL A 103 -0.47 -0.70 -4.41
N PHE A 104 -0.55 -1.19 -3.19
CA PHE A 104 0.51 -1.98 -2.57
C PHE A 104 0.08 -3.40 -2.18
N ASP A 105 -1.22 -3.73 -2.16
CA ASP A 105 -1.68 -5.10 -1.96
C ASP A 105 -3.04 -5.37 -2.61
N TYR A 106 -3.36 -6.68 -2.78
CA TYR A 106 -4.59 -7.19 -3.38
C TYR A 106 -5.30 -8.14 -2.39
N PRO A 107 -6.34 -7.68 -1.68
CA PRO A 107 -6.93 -8.43 -0.57
C PRO A 107 -7.84 -9.60 -0.98
N MET A 108 -8.26 -9.69 -2.24
CA MET A 108 -9.25 -10.70 -2.68
C MET A 108 -8.74 -12.14 -2.74
N ILE A 109 -7.44 -12.35 -2.71
CA ILE A 109 -6.84 -13.69 -2.68
C ILE A 109 -6.22 -13.93 -1.30
N PRO A 110 -7.03 -14.08 -0.24
CA PRO A 110 -6.56 -14.02 1.15
C PRO A 110 -5.58 -15.14 1.50
N ASN A 111 -5.76 -16.31 0.91
CA ASN A 111 -4.89 -17.47 1.14
C ASN A 111 -3.65 -17.49 0.25
N CYS A 112 -3.54 -16.52 -0.65
CA CYS A 112 -2.38 -16.38 -1.54
C CYS A 112 -1.23 -15.67 -0.81
N GLU A 113 -0.02 -16.07 -1.13
CA GLU A 113 1.20 -15.42 -0.64
C GLU A 113 1.33 -14.00 -1.18
N TRP A 114 1.96 -13.11 -0.42
CA TRP A 114 2.15 -11.71 -0.84
C TRP A 114 2.80 -11.61 -2.21
N PHE A 115 3.80 -12.44 -2.48
CA PHE A 115 4.50 -12.44 -3.76
C PHE A 115 3.55 -12.62 -4.97
N PHE A 116 2.61 -13.56 -4.89
CA PHE A 116 1.63 -13.77 -5.96
C PHE A 116 0.61 -12.64 -6.05
N ARG A 117 0.15 -12.10 -4.91
CA ARG A 117 -0.73 -10.93 -4.93
C ARG A 117 -0.06 -9.73 -5.59
N LYS A 118 1.25 -9.57 -5.36
CA LYS A 118 2.04 -8.52 -5.99
C LYS A 118 2.15 -8.69 -7.51
N LEU A 119 2.34 -9.91 -7.99
CA LEU A 119 2.35 -10.20 -9.43
C LEU A 119 1.01 -9.83 -10.10
N VAL A 120 -0.13 -10.10 -9.44
CA VAL A 120 -1.45 -9.68 -9.96
C VAL A 120 -1.52 -8.17 -10.11
N ILE A 121 -1.03 -7.42 -9.13
CA ILE A 121 -1.00 -5.95 -9.19
C ILE A 121 -0.09 -5.47 -10.32
N GLU A 122 1.09 -6.05 -10.48
CA GLU A 122 2.05 -5.69 -11.54
C GLU A 122 1.51 -6.00 -12.94
N GLN A 123 0.70 -7.05 -13.07
CA GLN A 123 0.04 -7.42 -14.33
C GLN A 123 -1.21 -6.61 -14.65
N SER A 124 -1.69 -5.78 -13.73
CA SER A 124 -2.88 -4.95 -13.92
C SER A 124 -2.74 -3.87 -15.00
N GLY A 125 -1.53 -3.61 -15.49
CA GLY A 125 -1.26 -2.56 -16.47
C GLY A 125 -1.09 -1.16 -15.87
N LEU A 126 -1.23 -0.99 -14.57
CA LEU A 126 -0.98 0.30 -13.91
C LEU A 126 0.52 0.65 -13.96
N PRO A 127 0.86 1.94 -14.19
CA PRO A 127 2.25 2.38 -14.17
C PRO A 127 2.87 2.22 -12.78
N ASN A 128 4.16 1.86 -12.74
CA ASN A 128 4.90 1.81 -11.48
C ASN A 128 5.33 3.22 -11.07
N ILE A 129 4.99 3.62 -9.84
CA ILE A 129 5.33 4.96 -9.36
C ILE A 129 6.85 5.15 -9.18
N GLY A 130 7.61 4.07 -8.98
CA GLY A 130 9.07 4.10 -8.89
C GLY A 130 9.78 4.48 -10.20
N ASP A 131 9.09 4.33 -11.34
CA ASP A 131 9.63 4.68 -12.65
C ASP A 131 9.44 6.17 -13.00
N LEU A 132 8.71 6.92 -12.17
CA LEU A 132 8.43 8.33 -12.42
C LEU A 132 9.68 9.17 -12.12
N LYS A 133 10.04 10.03 -13.10
CA LYS A 133 11.12 11.02 -12.98
C LYS A 133 10.68 12.32 -12.30
N ALA A 134 9.40 12.46 -11.99
CA ALA A 134 8.77 13.64 -11.41
C ALA A 134 7.69 13.21 -10.44
N PRO A 135 7.22 14.09 -9.55
CA PRO A 135 6.09 13.80 -8.66
C PRO A 135 4.88 13.25 -9.42
N PRO A 136 4.17 12.26 -8.87
CA PRO A 136 3.06 11.65 -9.56
C PRO A 136 1.94 12.66 -9.82
N LYS A 137 1.36 12.61 -11.01
CA LYS A 137 0.10 13.30 -11.34
C LYS A 137 -1.08 12.51 -10.75
N PRO A 138 -2.27 13.12 -10.62
CA PRO A 138 -3.47 12.39 -10.21
C PRO A 138 -3.66 11.13 -11.05
N GLY A 139 -3.67 9.95 -10.41
CA GLY A 139 -3.74 8.66 -11.09
C GLY A 139 -3.53 7.46 -10.17
N ALA A 140 -3.74 6.26 -10.69
CA ALA A 140 -3.44 5.01 -10.01
C ALA A 140 -2.07 4.47 -10.43
N TYR A 141 -1.32 3.99 -9.45
CA TYR A 141 0.05 3.50 -9.63
C TYR A 141 0.27 2.22 -8.84
N THR A 142 1.16 1.36 -9.30
CA THR A 142 1.68 0.25 -8.48
C THR A 142 2.82 0.74 -7.59
N CYS A 143 2.92 0.19 -6.39
CA CYS A 143 4.04 0.42 -5.49
C CYS A 143 5.27 -0.37 -5.95
N PRO A 144 6.48 0.21 -6.06
CA PRO A 144 7.67 -0.54 -6.42
C PRO A 144 8.07 -1.54 -5.35
N VAL A 145 8.71 -2.62 -5.76
CA VAL A 145 9.35 -3.60 -4.89
C VAL A 145 10.85 -3.37 -4.90
N ILE A 146 11.42 -3.26 -3.71
CA ILE A 146 12.85 -3.04 -3.49
C ILE A 146 13.45 -4.35 -2.99
N ALA A 147 14.47 -4.86 -3.68
CA ALA A 147 15.22 -6.02 -3.24
C ALA A 147 16.06 -5.67 -1.99
N GLU A 148 16.34 -6.66 -1.16
CA GLU A 148 17.03 -6.47 0.13
C GLU A 148 18.39 -5.77 -0.03
N GLU A 149 19.15 -6.15 -1.04
CA GLU A 149 20.46 -5.56 -1.35
C GLU A 149 20.42 -4.08 -1.78
N MET A 150 19.25 -3.59 -2.16
CA MET A 150 19.04 -2.20 -2.60
C MET A 150 18.47 -1.30 -1.51
N VAL A 151 18.11 -1.86 -0.35
CA VAL A 151 17.35 -1.16 0.70
C VAL A 151 18.06 0.08 1.20
N ASP A 152 19.36 0.00 1.48
CA ASP A 152 20.13 1.13 2.03
C ASP A 152 20.20 2.30 1.03
N GLY A 153 20.42 2.00 -0.25
CA GLY A 153 20.43 3.00 -1.30
C GLY A 153 19.08 3.70 -1.47
N TYR A 154 18.00 2.93 -1.50
CA TYR A 154 16.64 3.48 -1.57
C TYR A 154 16.28 4.29 -0.33
N TRP A 155 16.65 3.81 0.85
CA TRP A 155 16.42 4.53 2.10
C TRP A 155 17.04 5.91 2.08
N GLN A 156 18.30 5.99 1.65
CA GLN A 156 19.02 7.25 1.56
C GLN A 156 18.43 8.17 0.47
N SER A 157 18.17 7.64 -0.73
CA SER A 157 17.60 8.40 -1.85
C SER A 157 16.22 8.99 -1.52
N MET A 158 15.36 8.23 -0.85
CA MET A 158 14.04 8.73 -0.42
C MET A 158 14.15 9.83 0.64
N LYS A 159 15.15 9.75 1.52
CA LYS A 159 15.42 10.77 2.53
C LYS A 159 15.91 12.07 1.86
N GLU A 160 16.86 11.94 0.95
CA GLU A 160 17.37 13.06 0.15
C GLU A 160 16.26 13.72 -0.69
N PHE A 161 15.37 12.92 -1.27
CA PHE A 161 14.20 13.41 -1.99
C PHE A 161 13.31 14.26 -1.08
N ASN A 162 12.99 13.80 0.12
CA ASN A 162 12.19 14.57 1.08
C ASN A 162 12.85 15.90 1.45
N GLU A 163 14.17 15.89 1.64
CA GLU A 163 14.96 17.09 1.96
C GLU A 163 14.96 18.08 0.78
N LEU A 164 15.17 17.60 -0.44
CA LEU A 164 15.18 18.41 -1.66
C LEU A 164 13.82 19.06 -1.92
N GLU A 165 12.74 18.29 -1.79
CA GLU A 165 11.38 18.76 -2.05
C GLU A 165 10.77 19.51 -0.85
N GLY A 166 11.44 19.55 0.29
CA GLY A 166 10.96 20.20 1.51
C GLY A 166 9.66 19.61 2.05
N CYS A 167 9.38 18.34 1.76
CA CYS A 167 8.18 17.65 2.22
C CYS A 167 8.46 16.20 2.65
N GLU A 168 7.58 15.66 3.50
CA GLU A 168 7.67 14.26 3.93
C GLU A 168 6.83 13.36 2.99
N PHE A 169 7.25 13.23 1.73
CA PHE A 169 6.58 12.35 0.77
C PHE A 169 6.73 10.88 1.14
N PHE A 170 7.92 10.49 1.59
CA PHE A 170 8.20 9.15 2.11
C PHE A 170 8.32 9.19 3.63
N GLU A 171 7.63 8.26 4.31
CA GLU A 171 7.80 8.06 5.77
C GLU A 171 8.92 7.05 6.09
N GLY A 172 9.38 6.28 5.11
CA GLY A 172 10.34 5.20 5.26
C GLY A 172 10.05 4.00 4.38
N LEU A 173 10.14 2.78 4.91
CA LEU A 173 9.91 1.51 4.20
C LEU A 173 8.93 0.60 4.94
N VAL A 174 8.31 -0.32 4.19
CA VAL A 174 7.58 -1.47 4.73
C VAL A 174 8.23 -2.74 4.20
N ALA A 175 8.77 -3.57 5.10
CA ALA A 175 9.21 -4.91 4.78
C ALA A 175 8.01 -5.87 4.80
N LYS A 176 7.87 -6.71 3.79
CA LYS A 176 6.83 -7.73 3.66
C LYS A 176 7.45 -9.10 3.40
N LYS A 177 7.04 -10.10 4.18
CA LYS A 177 7.50 -11.46 3.98
C LYS A 177 6.85 -12.06 2.73
N ALA A 178 7.63 -12.67 1.84
CA ALA A 178 7.17 -13.16 0.54
C ALA A 178 6.01 -14.15 0.62
N ASP A 179 6.06 -15.07 1.59
CA ASP A 179 5.05 -16.12 1.83
C ASP A 179 3.90 -15.67 2.76
N SER A 180 3.81 -14.38 3.08
CA SER A 180 2.77 -13.88 3.97
C SER A 180 1.42 -13.81 3.28
N LYS A 181 0.39 -14.28 3.98
CA LYS A 181 -1.00 -14.16 3.55
C LYS A 181 -1.54 -12.78 3.87
N TYR A 182 -2.59 -12.36 3.16
CA TYR A 182 -3.29 -11.13 3.50
C TYR A 182 -4.20 -11.37 4.70
N PRO A 183 -4.07 -10.66 5.80
CA PRO A 183 -4.91 -10.85 6.97
C PRO A 183 -6.28 -10.18 6.77
N LEU A 184 -7.29 -10.96 6.43
CA LEU A 184 -8.69 -10.49 6.26
C LEU A 184 -9.45 -10.32 7.56
N GLN A 185 -9.05 -11.01 8.61
CA GLN A 185 -9.72 -10.97 9.91
C GLN A 185 -8.69 -10.66 10.99
N LEU A 186 -8.85 -9.51 11.61
CA LEU A 186 -8.09 -9.13 12.78
C LEU A 186 -8.98 -9.23 14.00
N ARG A 187 -8.44 -9.75 15.07
CA ARG A 187 -9.13 -9.88 16.37
C ARG A 187 -9.40 -8.54 17.02
N SER A 188 -8.62 -7.53 16.64
CA SER A 188 -8.77 -6.16 17.13
C SER A 188 -8.25 -5.14 16.10
N PRO A 189 -8.80 -3.90 16.09
CA PRO A 189 -8.36 -2.83 15.18
C PRO A 189 -6.91 -2.38 15.39
N ASN A 190 -6.27 -2.79 16.47
CA ASN A 190 -4.88 -2.48 16.81
C ASN A 190 -3.94 -3.67 16.63
N GLU A 191 -4.43 -4.80 16.13
CA GLU A 191 -3.60 -5.97 15.92
C GLU A 191 -2.48 -5.67 14.93
N LYS A 192 -1.26 -6.10 15.32
CA LYS A 192 -0.07 -5.95 14.50
C LYS A 192 0.20 -7.26 13.76
N TYR A 193 0.50 -7.13 12.48
CA TYR A 193 0.84 -8.27 11.64
C TYR A 193 2.35 -8.43 11.54
N ALA A 194 2.88 -9.48 12.15
CA ALA A 194 4.33 -9.70 12.30
C ALA A 194 5.09 -9.90 10.97
N TYR A 195 4.37 -10.28 9.89
CA TYR A 195 4.97 -10.47 8.57
C TYR A 195 5.02 -9.19 7.72
N TRP A 196 4.58 -8.07 8.27
CA TRP A 196 4.74 -6.74 7.70
C TRP A 196 5.40 -5.85 8.75
N ILE A 197 6.57 -5.28 8.43
CA ILE A 197 7.36 -4.48 9.35
C ILE A 197 7.59 -3.11 8.75
N LYS A 198 7.12 -2.06 9.43
CA LYS A 198 7.35 -0.68 8.98
C LYS A 198 8.56 -0.08 9.67
N HIS A 199 9.41 0.53 8.87
CA HIS A 199 10.55 1.32 9.29
C HIS A 199 10.29 2.78 8.92
N ARG A 200 10.50 3.70 9.84
CA ARG A 200 10.28 5.12 9.63
C ARG A 200 11.53 5.91 9.90
N TYR A 201 11.67 7.08 9.23
CA TYR A 201 12.73 8.03 9.51
C TYR A 201 12.62 8.65 10.90
N LYS A 202 11.37 8.82 11.37
CA LYS A 202 11.07 9.33 12.71
C LYS A 202 10.39 8.22 13.53
N ALA A 203 10.74 8.14 14.80
CA ALA A 203 10.19 7.18 15.76
C ALA A 203 8.69 7.41 16.04
#